data_72ba9d6c3aada218a46fcbd7363be212
#
_entry.id   72ba9d6c3aada218a46fcbd7363be212
#
_cell.length_a   1.000
_cell.length_b   1.000
_cell.length_c   1.000
_cell.angle_alpha   90.00
_cell.angle_beta   90.00
_cell.angle_gamma   90.00
#
_symmetry.space_group_name_H-M   'P 1'
#
loop_
_entity.id
_entity.type
_entity.pdbx_description
1 polymer ?
#
loop_
_entity_poly.entity_id
_entity_poly.type
_entity_poly.pdbx_seq_one_letter_code
_entity_poly.pdbx_strand_id
1 'polypeptide(L)'
;MSVTRQLQRDVDLRGLSRREFEVLATLYGSDRSGLRLRDLNSHVLLTQSSLSRMLERLENKGLVTRRQDSQDLRGVRVGLTETGAQLYEQISADNDQKVAAVVSTALDAQEIRVLTRLSERIHQ
;
A
#
# COMPACT_ATOMS: atom_id res chain seq x y z
N MET A 1 -4.80 -13.30 23.71
CA MET A 1 -4.71 -12.66 22.38
C MET A 1 -4.15 -11.26 22.51
N SER A 2 -3.16 -10.92 21.71
CA SER A 2 -2.56 -9.60 21.79
C SER A 2 -3.44 -8.53 21.14
N VAL A 3 -3.36 -7.30 21.63
CA VAL A 3 -4.09 -6.15 21.08
C VAL A 3 -3.68 -5.93 19.61
N THR A 4 -2.41 -6.16 19.27
CA THR A 4 -1.89 -6.03 17.92
C THR A 4 -2.62 -6.94 16.94
N ARG A 5 -2.97 -8.15 17.36
CA ARG A 5 -3.69 -9.10 16.51
C ARG A 5 -5.12 -8.63 16.23
N GLN A 6 -5.78 -8.03 17.21
CA GLN A 6 -7.10 -7.45 17.00
C GLN A 6 -7.08 -6.25 16.06
N LEU A 7 -6.08 -5.38 16.19
CA LEU A 7 -5.91 -4.23 15.30
C LEU A 7 -5.68 -4.67 13.85
N GLN A 8 -4.92 -5.75 13.63
CA GLN A 8 -4.71 -6.29 12.29
C GLN A 8 -6.00 -6.85 11.67
N ARG A 9 -6.89 -7.41 12.48
CA ARG A 9 -8.18 -7.92 12.01
C ARG A 9 -9.14 -6.80 11.62
N ASP A 10 -9.03 -5.64 12.27
CA ASP A 10 -9.91 -4.50 12.01
C ASP A 10 -9.54 -3.75 10.73
N VAL A 11 -8.38 -4.04 10.14
CA VAL A 11 -7.96 -3.44 8.87
C VAL A 11 -8.49 -4.28 7.71
N ASP A 12 -9.44 -3.71 6.96
CA ASP A 12 -10.01 -4.36 5.80
C ASP A 12 -9.15 -4.08 4.56
N LEU A 13 -8.41 -5.08 4.11
CA LEU A 13 -7.57 -5.00 2.92
C LEU A 13 -8.23 -5.61 1.69
N ARG A 14 -9.54 -5.87 1.73
CA ARG A 14 -10.33 -6.36 0.60
C ARG A 14 -9.74 -7.62 -0.05
N GLY A 15 -9.33 -8.56 0.78
CA GLY A 15 -8.78 -9.83 0.34
C GLY A 15 -7.29 -9.82 0.07
N LEU A 16 -6.61 -8.70 0.24
CA LEU A 16 -5.15 -8.62 0.13
C LEU A 16 -4.50 -8.98 1.46
N SER A 17 -3.33 -9.61 1.40
CA SER A 17 -2.47 -9.72 2.56
C SER A 17 -1.82 -8.37 2.86
N ARG A 18 -1.30 -8.23 4.07
CA ARG A 18 -0.58 -7.01 4.46
C ARG A 18 0.61 -6.74 3.54
N ARG A 19 1.36 -7.79 3.19
CA ARG A 19 2.51 -7.66 2.29
C ARG A 19 2.10 -7.26 0.88
N GLU A 20 1.00 -7.81 0.38
CA GLU A 20 0.45 -7.40 -0.91
C GLU A 20 0.06 -5.93 -0.89
N PHE A 21 -0.59 -5.48 0.17
CA PHE A 21 -0.94 -4.07 0.32
C PHE A 21 0.30 -3.17 0.38
N GLU A 22 1.36 -3.60 1.07
CA GLU A 22 2.63 -2.86 1.12
C GLU A 22 3.23 -2.69 -0.28
N VAL A 23 3.13 -3.70 -1.14
CA VAL A 23 3.58 -3.61 -2.53
C VAL A 23 2.78 -2.57 -3.29
N LEU A 24 1.45 -2.59 -3.17
CA LEU A 24 0.61 -1.59 -3.84
C LEU A 24 0.93 -0.19 -3.33
N ALA A 25 1.12 -0.02 -2.03
CA ALA A 25 1.46 1.28 -1.44
C ALA A 25 2.78 1.82 -1.97
N THR A 26 3.80 0.97 -2.06
CA THR A 26 5.11 1.34 -2.58
C THR A 26 5.02 1.77 -4.04
N LEU A 27 4.29 1.01 -4.85
CA LEU A 27 4.09 1.33 -6.26
C LEU A 27 3.26 2.59 -6.44
N TYR A 28 2.26 2.80 -5.61
CA TYR A 28 1.41 3.99 -5.66
C TYR A 28 2.23 5.27 -5.40
N GLY A 29 3.20 5.19 -4.51
CA GLY A 29 4.09 6.30 -4.21
C GLY A 29 5.20 6.53 -5.23
N SER A 30 5.39 5.62 -6.19
CA SER A 30 6.42 5.75 -7.21
C SER A 30 5.86 6.49 -8.44
N ASP A 31 6.73 6.81 -9.41
CA ASP A 31 6.26 7.44 -10.64
C ASP A 31 5.53 6.43 -11.54
N ARG A 32 4.94 6.95 -12.64
CA ARG A 32 4.12 6.13 -13.55
C ARG A 32 4.91 5.05 -14.29
N SER A 33 6.23 5.21 -14.39
CA SER A 33 7.07 4.20 -15.04
C SER A 33 7.25 2.96 -14.18
N GLY A 34 6.83 3.01 -12.90
CA GLY A 34 6.95 1.92 -11.95
C GLY A 34 8.32 1.85 -11.32
N LEU A 35 8.60 0.72 -10.68
CA LEU A 35 9.88 0.46 -10.01
C LEU A 35 10.54 -0.77 -10.60
N ARG A 36 11.86 -0.78 -10.60
CA ARG A 36 12.61 -2.00 -10.89
C ARG A 36 12.36 -3.00 -9.77
N LEU A 37 12.31 -4.28 -10.12
CA LEU A 37 12.06 -5.35 -9.14
C LEU A 37 13.02 -5.28 -7.96
N ARG A 38 14.31 -5.02 -8.21
CA ARG A 38 15.31 -4.90 -7.14
C ARG A 38 15.04 -3.73 -6.20
N ASP A 39 14.51 -2.61 -6.74
CA ASP A 39 14.18 -1.44 -5.93
C ASP A 39 12.94 -1.70 -5.08
N LEU A 40 11.95 -2.38 -5.66
CA LEU A 40 10.78 -2.80 -4.92
C LEU A 40 11.18 -3.76 -3.79
N ASN A 41 12.08 -4.69 -4.06
CA ASN A 41 12.55 -5.65 -3.07
C ASN A 41 13.29 -4.98 -1.90
N SER A 42 13.91 -3.82 -2.12
CA SER A 42 14.55 -3.09 -1.03
C SER A 42 13.56 -2.40 -0.11
N HIS A 43 12.37 -2.08 -0.60
CA HIS A 43 11.29 -1.48 0.19
C HIS A 43 10.44 -2.52 0.91
N VAL A 44 10.27 -3.68 0.31
CA VAL A 44 9.46 -4.77 0.87
C VAL A 44 10.40 -5.91 1.26
N LEU A 45 10.56 -6.12 2.57
CA LEU A 45 11.54 -7.07 3.11
C LEU A 45 11.06 -8.51 2.91
N LEU A 46 11.20 -9.02 1.69
CA LEU A 46 10.85 -10.39 1.30
C LEU A 46 12.02 -11.01 0.56
N THR A 47 12.04 -12.34 0.51
CA THR A 47 12.97 -13.03 -0.39
C THR A 47 12.55 -12.76 -1.83
N GLN A 48 13.51 -12.81 -2.75
CA GLN A 48 13.24 -12.57 -4.16
C GLN A 48 12.19 -13.54 -4.72
N SER A 49 12.25 -14.80 -4.31
CA SER A 49 11.28 -15.81 -4.76
C SER A 49 9.88 -15.54 -4.20
N SER A 50 9.77 -15.10 -2.94
CA SER A 50 8.49 -14.74 -2.34
C SER A 50 7.88 -13.53 -3.01
N LEU A 51 8.69 -12.52 -3.30
CA LEU A 51 8.24 -11.32 -4.00
C LEU A 51 7.75 -11.65 -5.40
N SER A 52 8.49 -12.48 -6.15
CA SER A 52 8.09 -12.90 -7.50
C SER A 52 6.75 -13.63 -7.51
N ARG A 53 6.52 -14.52 -6.56
CA ARG A 53 5.24 -15.24 -6.43
C ARG A 53 4.10 -14.28 -6.09
N MET A 54 4.37 -13.35 -5.20
CA MET A 54 3.38 -12.33 -4.81
C MET A 54 3.00 -11.46 -6.01
N LEU A 55 3.99 -11.01 -6.78
CA LEU A 55 3.74 -10.19 -7.96
C LEU A 55 2.96 -10.97 -9.02
N GLU A 56 3.23 -12.27 -9.18
CA GLU A 56 2.45 -13.11 -10.07
C GLU A 56 0.98 -13.16 -9.66
N ARG A 57 0.70 -13.32 -8.37
CA ARG A 57 -0.68 -13.29 -7.86
C ARG A 57 -1.34 -11.93 -8.09
N LEU A 58 -0.62 -10.84 -7.84
CA LEU A 58 -1.15 -9.49 -8.04
C LEU A 58 -1.38 -9.19 -9.53
N GLU A 59 -0.50 -9.69 -10.39
CA GLU A 59 -0.66 -9.57 -11.83
C GLU A 59 -1.91 -10.34 -12.31
N ASN A 60 -2.11 -11.54 -11.79
CA ASN A 60 -3.30 -12.34 -12.11
C ASN A 60 -4.59 -11.66 -11.64
N LYS A 61 -4.54 -10.88 -10.57
CA LYS A 61 -5.67 -10.08 -10.09
C LYS A 61 -5.85 -8.78 -10.88
N GLY A 62 -4.96 -8.49 -11.81
CA GLY A 62 -5.02 -7.26 -12.61
C GLY A 62 -4.59 -6.00 -11.89
N LEU A 63 -3.84 -6.14 -10.80
CA LEU A 63 -3.46 -5.00 -9.95
C LEU A 63 -2.08 -4.42 -10.30
N VAL A 64 -1.19 -5.24 -10.83
CA VAL A 64 0.16 -4.82 -11.24
C VAL A 64 0.48 -5.39 -12.61
N THR A 65 1.46 -4.77 -13.26
CA THR A 65 2.05 -5.28 -14.51
C THR A 65 3.54 -5.52 -14.29
N ARG A 66 4.08 -6.52 -14.96
CA ARG A 66 5.51 -6.75 -15.01
C ARG A 66 5.95 -6.68 -16.46
N ARG A 67 7.02 -5.96 -16.71
CA ARG A 67 7.56 -5.80 -18.06
C ARG A 67 9.08 -5.76 -17.99
N GLN A 68 9.72 -6.03 -19.13
CA GLN A 68 11.16 -5.89 -19.24
C GLN A 68 11.53 -4.41 -19.12
N ASP A 69 12.62 -4.13 -18.37
CA ASP A 69 13.14 -2.77 -18.28
C ASP A 69 13.70 -2.32 -19.63
N SER A 70 13.31 -1.14 -20.09
CA SER A 70 13.76 -0.60 -21.36
C SER A 70 15.25 -0.26 -21.38
N GLN A 71 15.85 0.02 -20.22
CA GLN A 71 17.25 0.38 -20.08
C GLN A 71 18.16 -0.80 -19.77
N ASP A 72 17.61 -1.83 -19.12
CA ASP A 72 18.36 -3.03 -18.74
C ASP A 72 17.50 -4.25 -19.08
N LEU A 73 17.86 -4.94 -20.16
CA LEU A 73 17.11 -6.09 -20.67
C LEU A 73 17.06 -7.26 -19.68
N ARG A 74 17.95 -7.29 -18.67
CA ARG A 74 17.96 -8.30 -17.63
C ARG A 74 17.03 -7.92 -16.47
N GLY A 75 16.60 -6.67 -16.39
CA GLY A 75 15.78 -6.16 -15.32
C GLY A 75 14.30 -6.30 -15.61
N VAL A 76 13.53 -6.39 -14.55
CA VAL A 76 12.07 -6.39 -14.59
C VAL A 76 11.57 -5.11 -13.93
N ARG A 77 10.63 -4.45 -14.58
CA ARG A 77 9.98 -3.26 -14.04
C ARG A 77 8.54 -3.59 -13.69
N VAL A 78 8.13 -3.21 -12.48
CA VAL A 78 6.80 -3.47 -11.95
C VAL A 78 6.03 -2.16 -11.92
N GLY A 79 4.83 -2.16 -12.47
CA GLY A 79 3.95 -0.99 -12.48
C GLY A 79 2.61 -1.29 -11.83
N LEU A 80 1.97 -0.26 -11.30
CA LEU A 80 0.63 -0.34 -10.75
C LEU A 80 -0.37 -0.08 -11.86
N THR A 81 -1.38 -0.94 -11.99
CA THR A 81 -2.47 -0.71 -12.94
C THR A 81 -3.43 0.34 -12.38
N GLU A 82 -4.30 0.86 -13.24
CA GLU A 82 -5.37 1.75 -12.78
C GLU A 82 -6.27 1.06 -11.76
N THR A 83 -6.60 -0.21 -11.98
CA THR A 83 -7.39 -1.00 -11.03
C THR A 83 -6.66 -1.14 -9.70
N GLY A 84 -5.35 -1.38 -9.72
CA GLY A 84 -4.53 -1.45 -8.51
C GLY A 84 -4.50 -0.13 -7.76
N ALA A 85 -4.36 0.98 -8.48
CA ALA A 85 -4.37 2.32 -7.88
C ALA A 85 -5.71 2.62 -7.23
N GLN A 86 -6.81 2.31 -7.90
CA GLN A 86 -8.16 2.51 -7.37
C GLN A 86 -8.40 1.68 -6.12
N LEU A 87 -7.95 0.42 -6.12
CA LEU A 87 -8.09 -0.45 -4.95
C LEU A 87 -7.30 0.09 -3.76
N TYR A 88 -6.06 0.53 -4.01
CA TYR A 88 -5.25 1.15 -2.96
C TYR A 88 -5.94 2.38 -2.37
N GLU A 89 -6.46 3.25 -3.22
CA GLU A 89 -7.16 4.47 -2.78
C GLU A 89 -8.39 4.14 -1.95
N GLN A 90 -9.17 3.14 -2.35
CA GLN A 90 -10.36 2.71 -1.62
C GLN A 90 -10.02 2.15 -0.24
N ILE A 91 -9.00 1.30 -0.16
CA ILE A 91 -8.57 0.72 1.11
C ILE A 91 -8.05 1.82 2.04
N SER A 92 -7.23 2.73 1.52
CA SER A 92 -6.68 3.84 2.31
C SER A 92 -7.77 4.76 2.82
N ALA A 93 -8.75 5.10 2.00
CA ALA A 93 -9.87 5.94 2.40
C ALA A 93 -10.73 5.27 3.49
N ASP A 94 -11.03 3.98 3.33
CA ASP A 94 -11.81 3.23 4.32
C ASP A 94 -11.09 3.16 5.66
N ASN A 95 -9.78 2.92 5.65
CA ASN A 95 -8.99 2.83 6.87
C ASN A 95 -8.83 4.20 7.55
N ASP A 96 -8.66 5.25 6.77
CA ASP A 96 -8.60 6.62 7.29
C ASP A 96 -9.93 7.00 7.98
N GLN A 97 -11.07 6.62 7.41
CA GLN A 97 -12.37 6.84 8.02
C GLN A 97 -12.52 6.08 9.34
N LYS A 98 -12.07 4.83 9.41
CA LYS A 98 -12.10 4.04 10.63
C LYS A 98 -11.23 4.65 11.71
N VAL A 99 -10.04 5.11 11.37
CA VAL A 99 -9.14 5.78 12.31
C VAL A 99 -9.76 7.08 12.81
N ALA A 100 -10.35 7.88 11.91
CA ALA A 100 -11.02 9.12 12.28
C ALA A 100 -12.20 8.86 13.23
N ALA A 101 -12.99 7.82 13.00
CA ALA A 101 -14.11 7.45 13.87
C ALA A 101 -13.63 7.06 15.27
N VAL A 102 -12.55 6.29 15.37
CA VAL A 102 -11.96 5.89 16.66
C VAL A 102 -11.42 7.12 17.38
N VAL A 103 -10.72 8.00 16.70
CA VAL A 103 -10.16 9.23 17.27
C VAL A 103 -11.28 10.14 17.77
N SER A 104 -12.39 10.26 17.02
CA SER A 104 -13.50 11.12 17.41
C SER A 104 -14.22 10.65 18.68
N THR A 105 -14.15 9.36 19.03
CA THR A 105 -14.69 8.85 20.28
C THR A 105 -13.75 9.03 21.47
N ALA A 106 -12.46 9.21 21.23
CA ALA A 106 -11.42 9.29 22.26
C ALA A 106 -10.95 10.72 22.55
N LEU A 107 -11.09 11.65 21.61
CA LEU A 107 -10.55 13.00 21.72
C LEU A 107 -11.67 14.03 21.64
N ASP A 108 -11.45 15.21 22.25
CA ASP A 108 -12.37 16.32 22.07
C ASP A 108 -12.18 16.99 20.71
N ALA A 109 -13.11 17.90 20.35
CA ALA A 109 -13.10 18.57 19.04
C ALA A 109 -11.82 19.37 18.80
N GLN A 110 -11.21 19.92 19.83
CA GLN A 110 -9.98 20.70 19.69
C GLN A 110 -8.78 19.82 19.38
N GLU A 111 -8.68 18.67 20.02
CA GLU A 111 -7.61 17.71 19.76
C GLU A 111 -7.72 17.15 18.34
N ILE A 112 -8.92 16.91 17.86
CA ILE A 112 -9.16 16.45 16.50
C ILE A 112 -8.69 17.50 15.48
N ARG A 113 -8.95 18.78 15.73
CA ARG A 113 -8.49 19.87 14.86
C ARG A 113 -6.97 19.94 14.79
N VAL A 114 -6.28 19.76 15.91
CA VAL A 114 -4.82 19.76 15.94
C VAL A 114 -4.27 18.60 15.10
N LEU A 115 -4.83 17.42 15.25
CA LEU A 115 -4.41 16.25 14.46
C LEU A 115 -4.64 16.46 12.97
N THR A 116 -5.76 17.06 12.59
CA THR A 116 -6.07 17.38 11.19
C THR A 116 -5.04 18.33 10.61
N ARG A 117 -4.68 19.39 11.34
CA ARG A 117 -3.67 20.36 10.89
C ARG A 117 -2.30 19.72 10.71
N LEU A 118 -1.89 18.84 11.63
CA LEU A 118 -0.62 18.14 11.52
C LEU A 118 -0.60 17.21 10.31
N SER A 119 -1.68 16.51 10.06
CA SER A 119 -1.82 15.66 8.89
C SER A 119 -1.70 16.46 7.58
N GLU A 120 -2.34 17.61 7.49
CA GLU A 120 -2.25 18.48 6.32
C GLU A 120 -0.81 18.96 6.09
N ARG A 121 -0.08 19.31 7.14
CA ARG A 121 1.33 19.71 7.00
C ARG A 121 2.22 18.59 6.49
N ILE A 122 1.97 17.35 6.88
CA ILE A 122 2.76 16.21 6.42
C ILE A 122 2.55 15.96 4.93
N HIS A 123 1.35 16.24 4.41
CA HIS A 123 1.01 16.03 3.00
C HIS A 123 1.37 17.20 2.09
N GLN A 124 1.80 18.31 2.64
CA GLN A 124 2.31 19.44 1.88
C GLN A 124 3.82 19.28 1.66
#